data_85c605ce2dfe20725ff5f7a5446c9fb2
#
_entry.id   85c605ce2dfe20725ff5f7a5446c9fb2
#
_cell.length_a   1.000
_cell.length_b   1.000
_cell.length_c   1.000
_cell.angle_alpha   90.00
_cell.angle_beta   90.00
_cell.angle_gamma   90.00
#
_symmetry.space_group_name_H-M   'P 1'
#
loop_
_entity.id
_entity.type
_entity.pdbx_description
1 polymer ?
#
loop_
_entity_poly.entity_id
_entity_poly.type
_entity_poly.pdbx_seq_one_letter_code
_entity_poly.pdbx_strand_id
1 'polypeptide(L)'
;AAARAGLRPSVLHAHDWHTALAPVYLRAVLAGDPFYDRMASVVSVHNAGFQGHFPFETLADLGLPDSLYDLTRLEWYGRVNVLKGGLAFADMATTVSPTHAIELRTEAGGFGLHDTFVGLRDRFVGILNGIDTVIWNPETDPEITANYSVADPLGKRRCKAALQRAWKLPERARTPVFGMSAHVVTQKGLDILLGGESVVTADAQFVFLGAGESRYEEALAGLAAAHPDRIGANFTFTDRLEHRLLAGADFLLMPSLYEPCGLTQMRAQRYGANPIARRVGGLADTIEDEVTGYLFDEYSPAGFDRAVRRALALFADQPARATYAREAMTRDFDWTHSAARYLAAYQRALAAR
;
A
#
# COMPACT_ATOMS: atom_id res chain seq x y z
N ALA A 1 8.56 -17.18 26.39
CA ALA A 1 7.20 -16.75 26.78
C ALA A 1 6.17 -17.86 26.54
N ALA A 2 5.98 -18.35 25.30
CA ALA A 2 4.95 -19.34 24.95
C ALA A 2 5.07 -20.65 25.78
N ALA A 3 6.27 -21.24 25.88
CA ALA A 3 6.50 -22.45 26.67
C ALA A 3 6.14 -22.26 28.16
N ARG A 4 6.46 -21.09 28.75
CA ARG A 4 6.10 -20.78 30.14
C ARG A 4 4.59 -20.59 30.33
N ALA A 5 3.88 -20.21 29.28
CA ALA A 5 2.42 -20.09 29.27
C ALA A 5 1.70 -21.41 28.93
N GLY A 6 2.43 -22.52 28.74
CA GLY A 6 1.86 -23.80 28.32
C GLY A 6 1.35 -23.83 26.88
N LEU A 7 1.66 -22.81 26.08
CA LEU A 7 1.25 -22.73 24.68
C LEU A 7 2.25 -23.48 23.79
N ARG A 8 1.76 -24.26 22.83
CA ARG A 8 2.55 -24.91 21.79
C ARG A 8 2.13 -24.39 20.42
N PRO A 9 2.66 -23.24 19.96
CA PRO A 9 2.31 -22.70 18.67
C PRO A 9 2.83 -23.62 17.56
N SER A 10 1.98 -23.83 16.54
CA SER A 10 2.35 -24.64 15.36
C SER A 10 3.05 -23.80 14.28
N VAL A 11 2.78 -22.49 14.24
CA VAL A 11 3.31 -21.56 13.26
C VAL A 11 3.88 -20.34 13.96
N LEU A 12 5.09 -19.94 13.53
CA LEU A 12 5.71 -18.66 13.83
C LEU A 12 5.56 -17.78 12.58
N HIS A 13 4.88 -16.64 12.70
CA HIS A 13 4.73 -15.70 11.59
C HIS A 13 5.50 -14.41 11.90
N ALA A 14 6.51 -14.13 11.10
CA ALA A 14 7.35 -12.95 11.17
C ALA A 14 6.96 -11.93 10.08
N HIS A 15 7.12 -10.65 10.38
CA HIS A 15 6.75 -9.55 9.49
C HIS A 15 7.95 -8.64 9.25
N ASP A 16 8.35 -8.46 7.99
CA ASP A 16 9.47 -7.65 7.54
C ASP A 16 10.80 -7.99 8.22
N TRP A 17 11.85 -7.22 7.92
CA TRP A 17 13.18 -7.44 8.46
C TRP A 17 13.23 -7.36 9.98
N HIS A 18 12.36 -6.57 10.62
CA HIS A 18 12.33 -6.38 12.08
C HIS A 18 12.17 -7.68 12.86
N THR A 19 11.47 -8.66 12.30
CA THR A 19 11.24 -9.94 12.94
C THR A 19 11.79 -11.13 12.15
N ALA A 20 12.43 -10.88 11.01
CA ALA A 20 12.91 -11.91 10.09
C ALA A 20 14.04 -12.80 10.66
N LEU A 21 14.70 -12.40 11.76
CA LEU A 21 15.62 -13.28 12.47
C LEU A 21 14.92 -14.43 13.20
N ALA A 22 13.63 -14.36 13.46
CA ALA A 22 12.91 -15.41 14.18
C ALA A 22 12.98 -16.78 13.48
N PRO A 23 12.78 -16.93 12.16
CA PRO A 23 13.04 -18.17 11.44
C PRO A 23 14.51 -18.60 11.48
N VAL A 24 15.46 -17.65 11.45
CA VAL A 24 16.90 -17.96 11.54
C VAL A 24 17.21 -18.62 12.89
N TYR A 25 16.78 -18.03 14.00
CA TYR A 25 16.95 -18.63 15.33
C TYR A 25 16.27 -19.99 15.43
N LEU A 26 15.04 -20.09 14.89
CA LEU A 26 14.26 -21.33 14.93
C LEU A 26 15.01 -22.51 14.28
N ARG A 27 15.78 -22.25 13.20
CA ARG A 27 16.45 -23.29 12.39
C ARG A 27 17.92 -23.46 12.69
N ALA A 28 18.62 -22.41 13.10
CA ALA A 28 20.07 -22.46 13.29
C ALA A 28 20.48 -22.56 14.76
N VAL A 29 19.71 -21.99 15.69
CA VAL A 29 20.07 -21.92 17.11
C VAL A 29 19.23 -22.86 17.95
N LEU A 30 17.94 -22.98 17.66
CA LEU A 30 16.98 -23.79 18.42
C LEU A 30 16.72 -25.17 17.79
N ALA A 31 17.49 -25.52 16.75
CA ALA A 31 17.40 -26.84 16.13
C ALA A 31 17.67 -27.96 17.14
N GLY A 32 16.80 -28.99 17.15
CA GLY A 32 16.89 -30.10 18.07
C GLY A 32 16.21 -29.88 19.44
N ASP A 33 15.67 -28.70 19.73
CA ASP A 33 14.79 -28.50 20.88
C ASP A 33 13.38 -29.01 20.55
N PRO A 34 12.88 -30.06 21.28
CA PRO A 34 11.58 -30.69 20.98
C PRO A 34 10.38 -29.73 21.03
N PHE A 35 10.53 -28.56 21.67
CA PHE A 35 9.49 -27.55 21.68
C PHE A 35 9.32 -26.88 20.32
N TYR A 36 10.42 -26.71 19.55
CA TYR A 36 10.47 -25.95 18.29
C TYR A 36 10.50 -26.83 17.04
N ASP A 37 10.82 -28.13 17.16
CA ASP A 37 11.11 -29.01 16.03
C ASP A 37 10.02 -29.06 14.96
N ARG A 38 8.75 -29.01 15.37
CA ARG A 38 7.58 -29.06 14.46
C ARG A 38 6.99 -27.70 14.14
N MET A 39 7.56 -26.62 14.66
CA MET A 39 7.05 -25.29 14.45
C MET A 39 7.40 -24.82 13.03
N ALA A 40 6.38 -24.57 12.21
CA ALA A 40 6.58 -23.96 10.90
C ALA A 40 6.81 -22.45 11.02
N SER A 41 7.48 -21.88 10.03
CA SER A 41 7.77 -20.44 9.97
C SER A 41 7.27 -19.82 8.68
N VAL A 42 6.68 -18.64 8.79
CA VAL A 42 6.22 -17.81 7.68
C VAL A 42 6.84 -16.41 7.81
N VAL A 43 7.29 -15.82 6.73
CA VAL A 43 7.76 -14.43 6.67
C VAL A 43 6.89 -13.65 5.70
N SER A 44 6.20 -12.62 6.18
CA SER A 44 5.49 -11.65 5.32
C SER A 44 6.38 -10.44 5.04
N VAL A 45 6.58 -10.14 3.76
CA VAL A 45 7.29 -8.96 3.28
C VAL A 45 6.27 -7.91 2.90
N HIS A 46 6.13 -6.86 3.72
CA HIS A 46 5.25 -5.73 3.43
C HIS A 46 5.91 -4.70 2.52
N ASN A 47 7.22 -4.49 2.69
CA ASN A 47 8.00 -3.60 1.81
C ASN A 47 9.46 -4.06 1.73
N ALA A 48 9.84 -4.65 0.61
CA ALA A 48 11.20 -5.15 0.38
C ALA A 48 12.27 -4.04 0.21
N GLY A 49 11.86 -2.78 0.13
CA GLY A 49 12.79 -1.64 0.17
C GLY A 49 13.50 -1.48 1.52
N PHE A 50 12.98 -2.11 2.58
CA PHE A 50 13.56 -2.11 3.93
C PHE A 50 14.00 -3.54 4.30
N GLN A 51 15.31 -3.77 4.42
CA GLN A 51 15.88 -5.12 4.52
C GLN A 51 16.68 -5.38 5.80
N GLY A 52 17.01 -4.33 6.57
CA GLY A 52 17.83 -4.48 7.77
C GLY A 52 19.27 -4.84 7.43
N HIS A 53 20.05 -3.87 6.93
CA HIS A 53 21.45 -4.03 6.59
C HIS A 53 22.34 -3.62 7.76
N PHE A 54 23.21 -4.53 8.21
CA PHE A 54 24.13 -4.33 9.32
C PHE A 54 25.56 -4.76 8.97
N PRO A 55 26.59 -4.28 9.69
CA PRO A 55 27.95 -4.78 9.56
C PRO A 55 28.03 -6.26 9.94
N PHE A 56 29.07 -6.97 9.44
CA PHE A 56 29.30 -8.39 9.74
C PHE A 56 29.39 -8.68 11.24
N GLU A 57 30.04 -7.80 12.00
CA GLU A 57 30.27 -7.90 13.44
C GLU A 57 28.97 -8.04 14.23
N THR A 58 27.86 -7.55 13.69
CA THR A 58 26.53 -7.67 14.31
C THR A 58 26.11 -9.14 14.54
N LEU A 59 26.64 -10.10 13.79
CA LEU A 59 26.35 -11.53 14.01
C LEU A 59 26.73 -11.98 15.41
N ALA A 60 27.88 -11.56 15.91
CA ALA A 60 28.33 -11.87 17.28
C ALA A 60 27.37 -11.30 18.33
N ASP A 61 26.92 -10.05 18.17
CA ASP A 61 25.94 -9.40 19.06
C ASP A 61 24.60 -10.14 19.06
N LEU A 62 24.22 -10.70 17.90
CA LEU A 62 23.01 -11.51 17.74
C LEU A 62 23.17 -12.94 18.23
N GLY A 63 24.38 -13.39 18.64
CA GLY A 63 24.66 -14.78 19.01
C GLY A 63 24.49 -15.75 17.85
N LEU A 64 24.70 -15.31 16.62
CA LEU A 64 24.61 -16.11 15.41
C LEU A 64 26.02 -16.54 14.97
N PRO A 65 26.22 -17.82 14.55
CA PRO A 65 27.53 -18.28 14.10
C PRO A 65 27.91 -17.68 12.74
N ASP A 66 29.20 -17.42 12.54
CA ASP A 66 29.75 -16.87 11.29
C ASP A 66 29.44 -17.74 10.06
N SER A 67 29.19 -19.04 10.25
CA SER A 67 28.78 -19.96 9.17
C SER A 67 27.45 -19.61 8.51
N LEU A 68 26.66 -18.71 9.11
CA LEU A 68 25.44 -18.18 8.51
C LEU A 68 25.71 -16.99 7.56
N TYR A 69 26.94 -16.45 7.58
CA TYR A 69 27.35 -15.38 6.69
C TYR A 69 27.84 -15.96 5.36
N ASP A 70 26.90 -16.39 4.54
CA ASP A 70 27.14 -16.89 3.19
C ASP A 70 26.12 -16.28 2.20
N LEU A 71 26.46 -16.38 0.90
CA LEU A 71 25.68 -15.81 -0.21
C LEU A 71 24.25 -16.32 -0.31
N THR A 72 23.94 -17.47 0.29
CA THR A 72 22.60 -18.06 0.23
C THR A 72 21.73 -17.68 1.44
N ARG A 73 22.32 -17.04 2.45
CA ARG A 73 21.68 -16.78 3.75
C ARG A 73 21.73 -15.31 4.13
N LEU A 74 22.66 -14.90 5.02
CA LEU A 74 22.70 -13.57 5.60
C LEU A 74 23.62 -12.57 4.88
N GLU A 75 24.60 -13.04 4.10
CA GLU A 75 25.52 -12.17 3.39
C GLU A 75 24.84 -11.44 2.22
N TRP A 76 25.10 -10.15 2.07
CA TRP A 76 24.64 -9.34 0.97
C TRP A 76 25.60 -8.15 0.74
N TYR A 77 26.42 -8.25 -0.30
CA TYR A 77 27.43 -7.23 -0.66
C TYR A 77 28.30 -6.77 0.52
N GLY A 78 28.86 -7.73 1.27
CA GLY A 78 29.72 -7.47 2.42
C GLY A 78 28.98 -7.04 3.70
N ARG A 79 27.67 -7.10 3.73
CA ARG A 79 26.82 -6.76 4.88
C ARG A 79 25.92 -7.92 5.28
N VAL A 80 25.43 -7.91 6.50
CA VAL A 80 24.32 -8.76 6.94
C VAL A 80 23.04 -8.19 6.41
N ASN A 81 22.22 -9.01 5.74
CA ASN A 81 20.86 -8.65 5.34
C ASN A 81 19.86 -9.53 6.09
N VAL A 82 19.16 -8.93 7.04
CA VAL A 82 18.26 -9.63 7.96
C VAL A 82 17.05 -10.22 7.23
N LEU A 83 16.45 -9.46 6.29
CA LEU A 83 15.31 -9.95 5.52
C LEU A 83 15.68 -11.16 4.67
N LYS A 84 16.82 -11.10 3.98
CA LYS A 84 17.35 -12.21 3.20
C LYS A 84 17.54 -13.48 4.05
N GLY A 85 18.14 -13.33 5.24
CA GLY A 85 18.26 -14.41 6.20
C GLY A 85 16.91 -15.01 6.57
N GLY A 86 15.95 -14.18 6.93
CA GLY A 86 14.60 -14.64 7.25
C GLY A 86 13.94 -15.44 6.12
N LEU A 87 14.05 -14.94 4.89
CA LEU A 87 13.51 -15.61 3.69
C LEU A 87 14.21 -16.95 3.42
N ALA A 88 15.53 -17.04 3.62
CA ALA A 88 16.30 -18.26 3.42
C ALA A 88 15.87 -19.39 4.38
N PHE A 89 15.53 -19.06 5.62
CA PHE A 89 15.18 -20.02 6.67
C PHE A 89 13.68 -20.27 6.84
N ALA A 90 12.80 -19.43 6.25
CA ALA A 90 11.36 -19.61 6.34
C ALA A 90 10.85 -20.81 5.55
N ASP A 91 9.84 -21.50 6.07
CA ASP A 91 9.15 -22.59 5.35
C ASP A 91 8.25 -22.01 4.23
N MET A 92 7.63 -20.86 4.50
CA MET A 92 6.87 -20.08 3.52
C MET A 92 7.21 -18.60 3.64
N ALA A 93 7.11 -17.89 2.54
CA ALA A 93 7.17 -16.44 2.49
C ALA A 93 5.94 -15.88 1.78
N THR A 94 5.48 -14.73 2.22
CA THR A 94 4.36 -14.02 1.58
C THR A 94 4.74 -12.57 1.30
N THR A 95 4.08 -11.96 0.35
CA THR A 95 4.02 -10.50 0.23
C THR A 95 2.57 -10.05 0.07
N VAL A 96 2.35 -8.77 0.03
CA VAL A 96 1.02 -8.16 0.23
C VAL A 96 0.23 -7.92 -1.06
N SER A 97 0.65 -8.53 -2.18
CA SER A 97 -0.11 -8.51 -3.44
C SER A 97 0.42 -9.58 -4.41
N PRO A 98 -0.44 -10.22 -5.23
CA PRO A 98 -0.02 -11.14 -6.28
C PRO A 98 0.90 -10.48 -7.31
N THR A 99 0.55 -9.30 -7.82
CA THR A 99 1.37 -8.55 -8.77
C THR A 99 2.71 -8.16 -8.13
N HIS A 100 2.73 -7.70 -6.88
CA HIS A 100 3.98 -7.39 -6.20
C HIS A 100 4.88 -8.61 -6.02
N ALA A 101 4.31 -9.80 -5.79
CA ALA A 101 5.09 -11.04 -5.74
C ALA A 101 5.77 -11.38 -7.09
N ILE A 102 5.19 -10.96 -8.20
CA ILE A 102 5.81 -11.08 -9.53
C ILE A 102 6.91 -10.02 -9.69
N GLU A 103 6.62 -8.77 -9.34
CA GLU A 103 7.57 -7.66 -9.43
C GLU A 103 8.84 -7.92 -8.59
N LEU A 104 8.72 -8.43 -7.37
CA LEU A 104 9.84 -8.77 -6.50
C LEU A 104 10.81 -9.81 -7.11
N ARG A 105 10.35 -10.63 -8.05
CA ARG A 105 11.17 -11.60 -8.78
C ARG A 105 11.92 -11.00 -9.98
N THR A 106 11.76 -9.71 -10.23
CA THR A 106 12.45 -9.00 -11.31
C THR A 106 13.61 -8.17 -10.76
N GLU A 107 14.63 -7.93 -11.57
CA GLU A 107 15.76 -7.08 -11.20
C GLU A 107 15.29 -5.66 -10.80
N ALA A 108 14.36 -5.09 -11.55
CA ALA A 108 13.83 -3.75 -11.32
C ALA A 108 13.00 -3.64 -10.03
N GLY A 109 12.22 -4.67 -9.69
CA GLY A 109 11.30 -4.64 -8.55
C GLY A 109 11.82 -5.36 -7.29
N GLY A 110 12.91 -6.14 -7.38
CA GLY A 110 13.38 -7.01 -6.31
C GLY A 110 14.27 -6.33 -5.27
N PHE A 111 14.59 -5.05 -5.42
CA PHE A 111 15.44 -4.29 -4.48
C PHE A 111 16.77 -4.97 -4.17
N GLY A 112 17.37 -5.65 -5.17
CA GLY A 112 18.60 -6.41 -5.05
C GLY A 112 18.42 -7.82 -4.46
N LEU A 113 17.20 -8.26 -4.14
CA LEU A 113 16.88 -9.60 -3.64
C LEU A 113 16.08 -10.44 -4.65
N HIS A 114 16.02 -10.06 -5.93
CA HIS A 114 15.21 -10.74 -6.94
C HIS A 114 15.56 -12.22 -7.06
N ASP A 115 16.86 -12.61 -7.03
CA ASP A 115 17.29 -13.99 -7.05
C ASP A 115 16.82 -14.77 -5.80
N THR A 116 16.82 -14.12 -4.64
CA THR A 116 16.26 -14.70 -3.41
C THR A 116 14.77 -15.00 -3.59
N PHE A 117 13.98 -14.04 -4.11
CA PHE A 117 12.55 -14.24 -4.36
C PHE A 117 12.28 -15.28 -5.44
N VAL A 118 13.09 -15.34 -6.50
CA VAL A 118 13.02 -16.39 -7.53
C VAL A 118 13.33 -17.76 -6.90
N GLY A 119 14.35 -17.84 -6.06
CA GLY A 119 14.78 -19.09 -5.39
C GLY A 119 13.73 -19.66 -4.42
N LEU A 120 12.81 -18.84 -3.90
CA LEU A 120 11.71 -19.31 -3.07
C LEU A 120 10.68 -20.15 -3.85
N ARG A 121 10.58 -20.01 -5.17
CA ARG A 121 9.63 -20.75 -6.03
C ARG A 121 8.20 -20.73 -5.49
N ASP A 122 7.60 -21.92 -5.28
CA ASP A 122 6.24 -22.08 -4.77
C ASP A 122 6.08 -21.71 -3.28
N ARG A 123 7.19 -21.55 -2.56
CA ARG A 123 7.17 -21.10 -1.16
C ARG A 123 6.92 -19.59 -1.02
N PHE A 124 6.76 -18.84 -2.11
CA PHE A 124 6.50 -17.41 -2.10
C PHE A 124 5.21 -17.06 -2.83
N VAL A 125 4.27 -16.45 -2.11
CA VAL A 125 2.94 -16.09 -2.63
C VAL A 125 2.58 -14.66 -2.26
N GLY A 126 1.83 -14.00 -3.14
CA GLY A 126 1.20 -12.70 -2.87
C GLY A 126 -0.19 -12.88 -2.27
N ILE A 127 -0.46 -12.20 -1.16
CA ILE A 127 -1.75 -12.19 -0.48
C ILE A 127 -2.13 -10.74 -0.24
N LEU A 128 -3.19 -10.26 -0.89
CA LEU A 128 -3.68 -8.89 -0.66
C LEU A 128 -4.08 -8.68 0.79
N ASN A 129 -3.77 -7.49 1.32
CA ASN A 129 -4.37 -7.05 2.57
C ASN A 129 -5.86 -6.74 2.34
N GLY A 130 -6.65 -6.87 3.39
CA GLY A 130 -7.99 -6.30 3.45
C GLY A 130 -7.98 -4.92 4.12
N ILE A 131 -9.15 -4.31 4.19
CA ILE A 131 -9.41 -3.12 5.02
C ILE A 131 -10.48 -3.45 6.07
N ASP A 132 -10.52 -2.65 7.13
CA ASP A 132 -11.62 -2.72 8.10
C ASP A 132 -12.86 -2.07 7.48
N THR A 133 -13.80 -2.90 7.02
CA THR A 133 -15.03 -2.47 6.34
C THR A 133 -16.08 -1.93 7.28
N VAL A 134 -15.89 -2.00 8.60
CA VAL A 134 -16.73 -1.36 9.60
C VAL A 134 -16.28 0.10 9.80
N ILE A 135 -14.97 0.32 9.99
CA ILE A 135 -14.38 1.66 10.16
C ILE A 135 -14.49 2.45 8.85
N TRP A 136 -14.11 1.83 7.72
CA TRP A 136 -14.13 2.47 6.39
C TRP A 136 -15.46 2.20 5.68
N ASN A 137 -16.55 2.74 6.24
CA ASN A 137 -17.91 2.59 5.71
C ASN A 137 -18.66 3.92 5.67
N PRO A 138 -18.90 4.51 4.49
CA PRO A 138 -19.57 5.82 4.37
C PRO A 138 -21.00 5.83 4.90
N GLU A 139 -21.64 4.67 5.09
CA GLU A 139 -23.00 4.60 5.64
C GLU A 139 -23.05 4.89 7.15
N THR A 140 -21.96 4.55 7.86
CA THR A 140 -21.90 4.58 9.33
C THR A 140 -20.75 5.40 9.89
N ASP A 141 -19.89 5.94 9.04
CA ASP A 141 -18.69 6.67 9.43
C ASP A 141 -19.02 7.97 10.20
N PRO A 142 -18.62 8.08 11.47
CA PRO A 142 -18.87 9.28 12.28
C PRO A 142 -17.94 10.45 11.94
N GLU A 143 -16.85 10.22 11.17
CA GLU A 143 -15.84 11.24 10.88
C GLU A 143 -16.20 12.11 9.67
N ILE A 144 -17.17 11.68 8.86
CA ILE A 144 -17.59 12.41 7.66
C ILE A 144 -18.77 13.34 7.93
N THR A 145 -18.94 14.35 7.09
CA THR A 145 -19.94 15.41 7.28
C THR A 145 -21.37 14.90 7.11
N ALA A 146 -21.58 13.92 6.25
CA ALA A 146 -22.88 13.29 6.01
C ALA A 146 -22.66 11.86 5.52
N ASN A 147 -23.37 10.91 6.11
CA ASN A 147 -23.36 9.54 5.68
C ASN A 147 -24.06 9.36 4.33
N TYR A 148 -23.63 8.35 3.57
CA TYR A 148 -24.19 8.02 2.27
C TYR A 148 -23.91 6.56 1.90
N SER A 149 -24.67 6.06 0.93
CA SER A 149 -24.51 4.72 0.40
C SER A 149 -24.60 4.70 -1.13
N VAL A 150 -24.44 3.53 -1.72
CA VAL A 150 -24.71 3.31 -3.14
C VAL A 150 -26.17 3.65 -3.50
N ALA A 151 -27.12 3.32 -2.60
CA ALA A 151 -28.54 3.58 -2.80
C ALA A 151 -28.93 5.05 -2.57
N ASP A 152 -28.25 5.73 -1.63
CA ASP A 152 -28.45 7.16 -1.35
C ASP A 152 -27.10 7.91 -1.38
N PRO A 153 -26.65 8.39 -2.55
CA PRO A 153 -25.37 9.06 -2.69
C PRO A 153 -25.41 10.57 -2.34
N LEU A 154 -26.53 11.11 -1.85
CA LEU A 154 -26.69 12.56 -1.62
C LEU A 154 -25.71 13.11 -0.58
N GLY A 155 -25.36 12.30 0.44
CA GLY A 155 -24.38 12.68 1.47
C GLY A 155 -23.00 12.98 0.89
N LYS A 156 -22.56 12.29 -0.17
CA LYS A 156 -21.26 12.54 -0.82
C LYS A 156 -21.11 13.97 -1.32
N ARG A 157 -22.18 14.58 -1.84
CA ARG A 157 -22.15 16.00 -2.27
C ARG A 157 -21.91 16.96 -1.11
N ARG A 158 -22.48 16.66 0.08
CA ARG A 158 -22.25 17.43 1.31
C ARG A 158 -20.81 17.26 1.81
N CYS A 159 -20.28 16.04 1.73
CA CYS A 159 -18.87 15.76 2.06
C CYS A 159 -17.92 16.52 1.13
N LYS A 160 -18.20 16.58 -0.17
CA LYS A 160 -17.41 17.35 -1.14
C LYS A 160 -17.38 18.85 -0.79
N ALA A 161 -18.54 19.46 -0.54
CA ALA A 161 -18.61 20.86 -0.14
C ALA A 161 -17.85 21.11 1.19
N ALA A 162 -17.95 20.20 2.15
CA ALA A 162 -17.22 20.29 3.41
C ALA A 162 -15.70 20.13 3.22
N LEU A 163 -15.25 19.25 2.32
CA LEU A 163 -13.84 19.10 1.94
C LEU A 163 -13.31 20.40 1.34
N GLN A 164 -14.02 20.99 0.37
CA GLN A 164 -13.65 22.25 -0.25
C GLN A 164 -13.47 23.35 0.80
N ARG A 165 -14.43 23.53 1.72
CA ARG A 165 -14.32 24.50 2.82
C ARG A 165 -13.11 24.23 3.73
N ALA A 166 -12.91 22.99 4.13
CA ALA A 166 -11.80 22.61 5.03
C ALA A 166 -10.43 22.90 4.43
N TRP A 167 -10.29 22.80 3.11
CA TRP A 167 -9.07 23.15 2.36
C TRP A 167 -9.06 24.59 1.83
N LYS A 168 -10.01 25.45 2.28
CA LYS A 168 -10.16 26.87 1.88
C LYS A 168 -10.36 27.05 0.38
N LEU A 169 -10.94 26.06 -0.29
CA LEU A 169 -11.29 26.11 -1.71
C LEU A 169 -12.73 26.62 -1.88
N PRO A 170 -13.04 27.30 -3.01
CA PRO A 170 -14.41 27.65 -3.35
C PRO A 170 -15.28 26.40 -3.49
N GLU A 171 -16.51 26.45 -2.97
CA GLU A 171 -17.50 25.39 -3.14
C GLU A 171 -18.00 25.37 -4.58
N ARG A 172 -17.53 24.40 -5.37
CA ARG A 172 -17.90 24.23 -6.79
C ARG A 172 -18.39 22.79 -7.01
N ALA A 173 -19.68 22.56 -6.96
CA ALA A 173 -20.28 21.23 -7.08
C ALA A 173 -19.96 20.54 -8.42
N ARG A 174 -19.77 21.32 -9.50
CA ARG A 174 -19.51 20.83 -10.85
C ARG A 174 -18.04 20.76 -11.23
N THR A 175 -17.13 21.15 -10.36
CA THR A 175 -15.68 21.04 -10.57
C THR A 175 -15.19 19.75 -9.91
N PRO A 176 -14.45 18.88 -10.60
CA PRO A 176 -13.91 17.66 -9.99
C PRO A 176 -12.89 17.97 -8.89
N VAL A 177 -12.89 17.18 -7.83
CA VAL A 177 -11.91 17.24 -6.75
C VAL A 177 -11.04 15.98 -6.79
N PHE A 178 -9.76 16.17 -7.04
CA PHE A 178 -8.73 15.14 -6.97
C PHE A 178 -8.07 15.21 -5.59
N GLY A 179 -8.09 14.11 -4.86
CA GLY A 179 -7.44 13.98 -3.56
C GLY A 179 -6.17 13.14 -3.64
N MET A 180 -5.17 13.44 -2.83
CA MET A 180 -4.04 12.57 -2.55
C MET A 180 -3.85 12.51 -1.04
N SER A 181 -3.85 11.31 -0.47
CA SER A 181 -3.54 11.04 0.93
C SER A 181 -2.39 10.03 0.99
N ALA A 182 -1.18 10.51 1.31
CA ALA A 182 0.03 9.69 1.29
C ALA A 182 1.19 10.35 2.05
N HIS A 183 2.22 9.57 2.39
CA HIS A 183 3.52 10.16 2.70
C HIS A 183 4.04 10.94 1.48
N VAL A 184 4.49 12.16 1.71
CA VAL A 184 4.97 13.08 0.65
C VAL A 184 6.41 12.75 0.31
N VAL A 185 6.62 11.65 -0.42
CA VAL A 185 7.93 11.08 -0.78
C VAL A 185 7.97 10.68 -2.26
N THR A 186 9.17 10.52 -2.83
CA THR A 186 9.37 10.12 -4.23
C THR A 186 8.61 8.83 -4.58
N GLN A 187 8.59 7.84 -3.68
CA GLN A 187 7.87 6.58 -3.90
C GLN A 187 6.41 6.79 -4.31
N LYS A 188 5.77 7.83 -3.81
CA LYS A 188 4.36 8.13 -4.09
C LYS A 188 4.14 8.92 -5.39
N GLY A 189 5.19 9.12 -6.19
CA GLY A 189 5.12 9.71 -7.52
C GLY A 189 4.93 11.22 -7.54
N LEU A 190 5.38 11.91 -6.47
CA LEU A 190 5.31 13.38 -6.40
C LEU A 190 6.13 14.06 -7.50
N ASP A 191 7.21 13.42 -7.95
CA ASP A 191 8.06 13.89 -9.05
C ASP A 191 7.31 13.96 -10.39
N ILE A 192 6.59 12.88 -10.76
CA ILE A 192 5.80 12.87 -12.00
C ILE A 192 4.53 13.72 -11.90
N LEU A 193 3.93 13.81 -10.71
CA LEU A 193 2.77 14.66 -10.44
C LEU A 193 3.14 16.15 -10.60
N LEU A 194 4.23 16.58 -9.99
CA LEU A 194 4.73 17.96 -10.04
C LEU A 194 5.39 18.29 -11.38
N GLY A 195 5.90 17.30 -12.09
CA GLY A 195 6.44 17.45 -13.44
C GLY A 195 5.37 17.53 -14.53
N GLY A 196 4.12 17.17 -14.21
CA GLY A 196 2.98 17.21 -15.12
C GLY A 196 2.32 18.60 -15.16
N GLU A 197 1.52 18.83 -16.20
CA GLU A 197 0.80 20.08 -16.37
C GLU A 197 -0.62 20.06 -15.76
N SER A 198 -1.23 18.87 -15.60
CA SER A 198 -2.63 18.72 -15.24
C SER A 198 -3.00 19.37 -13.91
N VAL A 199 -2.11 19.34 -12.90
CA VAL A 199 -2.36 19.96 -11.60
C VAL A 199 -2.57 21.48 -11.72
N VAL A 200 -1.86 22.11 -12.66
CA VAL A 200 -1.90 23.56 -12.87
C VAL A 200 -2.92 23.98 -13.93
N THR A 201 -3.12 23.17 -14.98
CA THR A 201 -3.92 23.57 -16.15
C THR A 201 -5.36 23.04 -16.15
N ALA A 202 -5.64 21.91 -15.46
CA ALA A 202 -6.96 21.31 -15.47
C ALA A 202 -8.03 22.21 -14.80
N ASP A 203 -9.25 22.21 -15.34
CA ASP A 203 -10.41 22.80 -14.65
C ASP A 203 -10.91 21.85 -13.54
N ALA A 204 -10.12 21.80 -12.47
CA ALA A 204 -10.27 20.90 -11.35
C ALA A 204 -9.73 21.52 -10.06
N GLN A 205 -10.08 20.92 -8.95
CA GLN A 205 -9.48 21.21 -7.64
C GLN A 205 -8.64 20.01 -7.18
N PHE A 206 -7.51 20.32 -6.53
CA PHE A 206 -6.58 19.32 -6.02
C PHE A 206 -6.37 19.53 -4.53
N VAL A 207 -6.47 18.45 -3.75
CA VAL A 207 -6.28 18.46 -2.30
C VAL A 207 -5.22 17.43 -1.91
N PHE A 208 -4.19 17.89 -1.23
CA PHE A 208 -3.07 17.08 -0.79
C PHE A 208 -3.05 16.95 0.74
N LEU A 209 -2.93 15.73 1.24
CA LEU A 209 -2.87 15.39 2.65
C LEU A 209 -1.69 14.45 2.93
N GLY A 210 -0.80 14.85 3.84
CA GLY A 210 0.32 14.04 4.29
C GLY A 210 1.60 14.83 4.40
N ALA A 211 2.57 14.32 5.15
CA ALA A 211 3.88 14.91 5.39
C ALA A 211 5.00 14.01 4.83
N GLY A 212 6.19 14.57 4.62
CA GLY A 212 7.34 13.80 4.14
C GLY A 212 8.57 14.62 3.81
N GLU A 213 9.08 14.53 2.59
CA GLU A 213 10.27 15.22 2.13
C GLU A 213 10.00 16.73 1.94
N SER A 214 10.77 17.60 2.60
CA SER A 214 10.58 19.05 2.58
C SER A 214 10.48 19.64 1.17
N ARG A 215 11.28 19.14 0.22
CA ARG A 215 11.24 19.61 -1.18
C ARG A 215 9.86 19.47 -1.82
N TYR A 216 9.13 18.41 -1.51
CA TYR A 216 7.78 18.18 -2.05
C TYR A 216 6.73 18.97 -1.27
N GLU A 217 6.87 19.07 0.05
CA GLU A 217 5.98 19.90 0.86
C GLU A 217 6.08 21.38 0.44
N GLU A 218 7.29 21.90 0.24
CA GLU A 218 7.53 23.27 -0.23
C GLU A 218 6.94 23.49 -1.65
N ALA A 219 7.13 22.52 -2.56
CA ALA A 219 6.57 22.60 -3.91
C ALA A 219 5.03 22.63 -3.90
N LEU A 220 4.39 21.74 -3.11
CA LEU A 220 2.93 21.70 -2.98
C LEU A 220 2.39 22.95 -2.29
N ALA A 221 3.08 23.46 -1.27
CA ALA A 221 2.73 24.73 -0.61
C ALA A 221 2.82 25.92 -1.57
N GLY A 222 3.88 25.95 -2.40
CA GLY A 222 4.05 26.96 -3.46
C GLY A 222 2.92 26.93 -4.48
N LEU A 223 2.52 25.73 -4.94
CA LEU A 223 1.39 25.56 -5.85
C LEU A 223 0.07 26.02 -5.19
N ALA A 224 -0.17 25.66 -3.93
CA ALA A 224 -1.36 26.09 -3.21
C ALA A 224 -1.43 27.61 -3.03
N ALA A 225 -0.28 28.25 -2.78
CA ALA A 225 -0.18 29.71 -2.68
C ALA A 225 -0.42 30.41 -4.03
N ALA A 226 0.08 29.82 -5.14
CA ALA A 226 -0.10 30.35 -6.49
C ALA A 226 -1.52 30.14 -7.04
N HIS A 227 -2.23 29.09 -6.59
CA HIS A 227 -3.56 28.70 -7.09
C HIS A 227 -4.54 28.45 -5.92
N PRO A 228 -4.80 29.43 -5.04
CA PRO A 228 -5.54 29.25 -3.79
C PRO A 228 -7.03 28.89 -3.98
N ASP A 229 -7.59 29.07 -5.17
CA ASP A 229 -8.96 28.67 -5.53
C ASP A 229 -9.06 27.25 -6.09
N ARG A 230 -7.93 26.58 -6.35
CA ARG A 230 -7.87 25.25 -6.98
C ARG A 230 -7.01 24.22 -6.24
N ILE A 231 -6.02 24.66 -5.50
CA ILE A 231 -5.06 23.75 -4.86
C ILE A 231 -5.02 24.01 -3.36
N GLY A 232 -5.23 22.94 -2.58
CA GLY A 232 -5.07 22.96 -1.13
C GLY A 232 -4.14 21.87 -0.65
N ALA A 233 -3.22 22.21 0.27
CA ALA A 233 -2.29 21.25 0.86
C ALA A 233 -2.36 21.32 2.39
N ASN A 234 -2.29 20.15 3.03
CA ASN A 234 -2.20 20.01 4.48
C ASN A 234 -1.18 18.93 4.83
N PHE A 235 -0.11 19.34 5.51
CA PHE A 235 1.00 18.47 5.89
C PHE A 235 0.84 17.87 7.29
N THR A 236 -0.32 18.02 7.92
CA THR A 236 -0.67 17.38 9.18
C THR A 236 -1.63 16.23 8.93
N PHE A 237 -1.09 15.01 8.85
CA PHE A 237 -1.92 13.83 8.65
C PHE A 237 -2.67 13.44 9.93
N THR A 238 -3.95 13.12 9.78
CA THR A 238 -4.76 12.40 10.78
C THR A 238 -5.74 11.47 10.05
N ASP A 239 -6.11 10.35 10.67
CA ASP A 239 -7.10 9.41 10.12
C ASP A 239 -8.41 10.15 9.80
N ARG A 240 -8.85 11.04 10.67
CA ARG A 240 -10.05 11.87 10.47
C ARG A 240 -10.01 12.71 9.19
N LEU A 241 -8.84 13.27 8.87
CA LEU A 241 -8.68 14.05 7.63
C LEU A 241 -8.69 13.14 6.41
N GLU A 242 -8.14 11.93 6.50
CA GLU A 242 -8.21 10.94 5.41
C GLU A 242 -9.67 10.53 5.15
N HIS A 243 -10.45 10.19 6.18
CA HIS A 243 -11.89 9.91 6.04
C HIS A 243 -12.63 11.02 5.28
N ARG A 244 -12.41 12.28 5.67
CA ARG A 244 -13.04 13.44 5.05
C ARG A 244 -12.58 13.70 3.62
N LEU A 245 -11.29 13.48 3.35
CA LEU A 245 -10.74 13.59 2.01
C LEU A 245 -11.38 12.55 1.09
N LEU A 246 -11.38 11.27 1.48
CA LEU A 246 -11.94 10.18 0.69
C LEU A 246 -13.45 10.34 0.46
N ALA A 247 -14.19 10.79 1.49
CA ALA A 247 -15.61 11.05 1.36
C ALA A 247 -15.93 12.21 0.43
N GLY A 248 -15.10 13.25 0.38
CA GLY A 248 -15.33 14.46 -0.39
C GLY A 248 -14.71 14.47 -1.80
N ALA A 249 -13.63 13.73 -2.02
CA ALA A 249 -12.97 13.67 -3.33
C ALA A 249 -13.80 12.88 -4.36
N ASP A 250 -13.73 13.28 -5.62
CA ASP A 250 -14.28 12.52 -6.74
C ASP A 250 -13.27 11.47 -7.23
N PHE A 251 -11.99 11.80 -7.17
CA PHE A 251 -10.88 10.94 -7.58
C PHE A 251 -9.77 10.91 -6.54
N LEU A 252 -9.05 9.77 -6.44
CA LEU A 252 -7.85 9.63 -5.62
C LEU A 252 -6.62 9.48 -6.51
N LEU A 253 -5.57 10.29 -6.30
CA LEU A 253 -4.31 10.20 -7.03
C LEU A 253 -3.33 9.27 -6.33
N MET A 254 -2.83 8.27 -7.06
CA MET A 254 -1.82 7.31 -6.59
C MET A 254 -0.79 7.00 -7.70
N PRO A 255 0.01 7.98 -8.14
CA PRO A 255 0.99 7.83 -9.22
C PRO A 255 2.27 7.12 -8.77
N SER A 256 2.17 6.15 -7.87
CA SER A 256 3.29 5.53 -7.15
C SER A 256 4.34 4.91 -8.06
N LEU A 257 5.62 5.10 -7.73
CA LEU A 257 6.74 4.42 -8.39
C LEU A 257 6.68 2.91 -8.15
N TYR A 258 6.36 2.50 -6.94
CA TYR A 258 6.00 1.14 -6.56
C TYR A 258 5.02 1.19 -5.38
N GLU A 259 4.11 0.23 -5.32
CA GLU A 259 3.09 0.16 -4.25
C GLU A 259 2.85 -1.30 -3.89
N PRO A 260 3.46 -1.83 -2.82
CA PRO A 260 3.33 -3.25 -2.48
C PRO A 260 1.91 -3.74 -2.37
N CYS A 261 1.06 -3.03 -1.67
CA CYS A 261 -0.37 -3.29 -1.56
C CYS A 261 -1.19 -2.03 -1.85
N GLY A 262 -0.91 -0.97 -1.09
CA GLY A 262 -1.82 0.16 -0.96
C GLY A 262 -3.09 -0.22 -0.19
N LEU A 263 -3.55 0.67 0.66
CA LEU A 263 -4.84 0.54 1.35
C LEU A 263 -5.77 1.68 0.95
N THR A 264 -5.19 2.84 0.68
CA THR A 264 -5.93 4.07 0.42
C THR A 264 -6.83 3.96 -0.82
N GLN A 265 -6.41 3.25 -1.89
CA GLN A 265 -7.26 3.02 -3.06
C GLN A 265 -8.46 2.12 -2.76
N MET A 266 -8.33 1.14 -1.88
CA MET A 266 -9.45 0.30 -1.45
C MET A 266 -10.44 1.11 -0.62
N ARG A 267 -9.93 1.90 0.34
CA ARG A 267 -10.73 2.85 1.12
C ARG A 267 -11.42 3.87 0.22
N ALA A 268 -10.70 4.47 -0.73
CA ALA A 268 -11.26 5.44 -1.67
C ALA A 268 -12.41 4.85 -2.50
N GLN A 269 -12.25 3.64 -3.02
CA GLN A 269 -13.30 2.94 -3.74
C GLN A 269 -14.54 2.74 -2.86
N ARG A 270 -14.39 2.36 -1.58
CA ARG A 270 -15.51 2.25 -0.63
C ARG A 270 -16.26 3.57 -0.45
N TYR A 271 -15.56 4.70 -0.56
CA TYR A 271 -16.14 6.05 -0.48
C TYR A 271 -16.57 6.62 -1.84
N GLY A 272 -16.51 5.82 -2.91
CA GLY A 272 -16.88 6.25 -4.26
C GLY A 272 -15.96 7.35 -4.83
N ALA A 273 -14.71 7.38 -4.39
CA ALA A 273 -13.64 8.16 -5.01
C ALA A 273 -12.82 7.22 -5.90
N ASN A 274 -12.94 7.39 -7.22
CA ASN A 274 -12.28 6.49 -8.17
C ASN A 274 -10.77 6.74 -8.20
N PRO A 275 -9.91 5.73 -7.99
CA PRO A 275 -8.47 5.92 -8.03
C PRO A 275 -7.95 6.14 -9.45
N ILE A 276 -6.94 7.02 -9.55
CA ILE A 276 -6.11 7.23 -10.73
C ILE A 276 -4.71 6.82 -10.31
N ALA A 277 -4.26 5.66 -10.76
CA ALA A 277 -3.10 5.02 -10.20
C ALA A 277 -2.17 4.46 -11.27
N ARG A 278 -0.87 4.34 -10.94
CA ARG A 278 0.03 3.56 -11.78
C ARG A 278 -0.26 2.07 -11.60
N ARG A 279 -0.16 1.30 -12.71
CA ARG A 279 -0.37 -0.15 -12.75
C ARG A 279 0.83 -0.88 -12.13
N VAL A 280 0.91 -0.89 -10.80
CA VAL A 280 1.97 -1.56 -10.04
C VAL A 280 1.40 -2.21 -8.78
N GLY A 281 2.02 -3.31 -8.36
CA GLY A 281 1.73 -4.02 -7.12
C GLY A 281 0.25 -4.15 -6.82
N GLY A 282 -0.15 -3.86 -5.59
CA GLY A 282 -1.55 -3.97 -5.17
C GLY A 282 -2.51 -2.98 -5.84
N LEU A 283 -2.01 -1.91 -6.48
CA LEU A 283 -2.87 -1.03 -7.28
C LEU A 283 -3.39 -1.77 -8.52
N ALA A 284 -2.53 -2.55 -9.18
CA ALA A 284 -2.91 -3.38 -10.32
C ALA A 284 -3.89 -4.49 -9.95
N ASP A 285 -3.83 -4.99 -8.70
CA ASP A 285 -4.67 -6.09 -8.22
C ASP A 285 -6.04 -5.63 -7.68
N THR A 286 -6.17 -4.35 -7.31
CA THR A 286 -7.37 -3.81 -6.63
C THR A 286 -8.16 -2.79 -7.43
N ILE A 287 -7.60 -2.31 -8.54
CA ILE A 287 -8.25 -1.35 -9.43
C ILE A 287 -8.52 -2.04 -10.76
N GLU A 288 -9.77 -2.09 -11.17
CA GLU A 288 -10.18 -2.52 -12.51
C GLU A 288 -10.24 -1.31 -13.43
N ASP A 289 -9.31 -1.26 -14.41
CA ASP A 289 -9.17 -0.11 -15.33
C ASP A 289 -10.46 0.12 -16.10
N GLU A 290 -10.91 1.38 -16.17
CA GLU A 290 -12.14 1.80 -16.83
C GLU A 290 -13.44 1.25 -16.19
N VAL A 291 -13.36 0.68 -14.99
CA VAL A 291 -14.53 0.19 -14.23
C VAL A 291 -14.58 0.81 -12.84
N THR A 292 -13.52 0.65 -12.05
CA THR A 292 -13.45 1.19 -10.69
C THR A 292 -12.49 2.37 -10.54
N GLY A 293 -11.67 2.62 -11.56
CA GLY A 293 -10.69 3.70 -11.61
C GLY A 293 -9.94 3.74 -12.93
N TYR A 294 -8.83 4.43 -12.96
CA TYR A 294 -7.94 4.50 -14.10
C TYR A 294 -6.53 4.05 -13.76
N LEU A 295 -6.00 3.15 -14.57
CA LEU A 295 -4.61 2.71 -14.49
C LEU A 295 -3.80 3.30 -15.66
N PHE A 296 -2.53 3.64 -15.37
CA PHE A 296 -1.53 4.02 -16.38
C PHE A 296 -0.22 3.28 -16.13
N ASP A 297 0.52 2.96 -17.20
CA ASP A 297 1.69 2.09 -17.14
C ASP A 297 3.00 2.88 -17.06
N GLU A 298 3.11 3.96 -17.86
CA GLU A 298 4.33 4.73 -17.99
C GLU A 298 4.57 5.64 -16.78
N TYR A 299 5.67 5.42 -16.05
CA TYR A 299 6.09 6.30 -14.96
C TYR A 299 6.68 7.60 -15.53
N SER A 300 5.81 8.51 -15.93
CA SER A 300 6.18 9.81 -16.49
C SER A 300 5.08 10.85 -16.23
N PRO A 301 5.43 12.15 -16.22
CA PRO A 301 4.45 13.22 -16.18
C PRO A 301 3.38 13.11 -17.26
N ALA A 302 3.77 12.75 -18.49
CA ALA A 302 2.83 12.58 -19.60
C ALA A 302 1.88 11.41 -19.40
N GLY A 303 2.34 10.30 -18.79
CA GLY A 303 1.51 9.15 -18.42
C GLY A 303 0.45 9.54 -17.40
N PHE A 304 0.86 10.23 -16.34
CA PHE A 304 -0.03 10.77 -15.32
C PHE A 304 -1.06 11.75 -15.91
N ASP A 305 -0.63 12.73 -16.72
CA ASP A 305 -1.52 13.70 -17.34
C ASP A 305 -2.57 13.06 -18.26
N ARG A 306 -2.21 12.00 -19.00
CA ARG A 306 -3.18 11.23 -19.80
C ARG A 306 -4.26 10.60 -18.94
N ALA A 307 -3.89 10.04 -17.77
CA ALA A 307 -4.84 9.43 -16.86
C ALA A 307 -5.77 10.47 -16.21
N VAL A 308 -5.25 11.64 -15.83
CA VAL A 308 -6.05 12.76 -15.33
C VAL A 308 -7.04 13.23 -16.40
N ARG A 309 -6.64 13.37 -17.66
CA ARG A 309 -7.56 13.74 -18.76
C ARG A 309 -8.69 12.72 -18.97
N ARG A 310 -8.41 11.41 -18.85
CA ARG A 310 -9.46 10.37 -18.89
C ARG A 310 -10.48 10.56 -17.76
N ALA A 311 -10.00 10.85 -16.55
CA ALA A 311 -10.86 11.11 -15.39
C ALA A 311 -11.71 12.39 -15.55
N LEU A 312 -11.15 13.46 -16.14
CA LEU A 312 -11.91 14.68 -16.45
C LEU A 312 -13.03 14.41 -17.46
N ALA A 313 -12.76 13.60 -18.49
CA ALA A 313 -13.77 13.18 -19.47
C ALA A 313 -14.91 12.38 -18.79
N LEU A 314 -14.57 11.43 -17.90
CA LEU A 314 -15.56 10.70 -17.10
C LEU A 314 -16.38 11.65 -16.21
N PHE A 315 -15.73 12.63 -15.58
CA PHE A 315 -16.44 13.56 -14.68
C PHE A 315 -17.51 14.37 -15.41
N ALA A 316 -17.28 14.70 -16.67
CA ALA A 316 -18.26 15.42 -17.53
C ALA A 316 -19.49 14.54 -17.87
N ASP A 317 -19.33 13.21 -17.91
CA ASP A 317 -20.42 12.24 -18.14
C ASP A 317 -21.04 11.81 -16.80
N GLN A 318 -22.12 12.44 -16.41
CA GLN A 318 -22.78 12.15 -15.13
C GLN A 318 -23.28 10.70 -14.98
N PRO A 319 -23.95 10.07 -15.97
CA PRO A 319 -24.32 8.66 -15.89
C PRO A 319 -23.13 7.71 -15.74
N ALA A 320 -22.10 7.90 -16.55
CA ALA A 320 -20.89 7.07 -16.49
C ALA A 320 -20.19 7.21 -15.13
N ARG A 321 -20.03 8.45 -14.62
CA ARG A 321 -19.44 8.71 -13.29
C ARG A 321 -20.22 8.02 -12.16
N ALA A 322 -21.56 8.05 -12.20
CA ALA A 322 -22.38 7.38 -11.20
C ALA A 322 -22.19 5.86 -11.24
N THR A 323 -22.01 5.29 -12.45
CA THR A 323 -21.70 3.86 -12.64
C THR A 323 -20.35 3.50 -12.05
N TYR A 324 -19.28 4.26 -12.36
CA TYR A 324 -17.94 4.03 -11.81
C TYR A 324 -17.91 4.10 -10.28
N ALA A 325 -18.55 5.11 -9.70
CA ALA A 325 -18.64 5.25 -8.25
C ALA A 325 -19.36 4.04 -7.62
N ARG A 326 -20.45 3.57 -8.22
CA ARG A 326 -21.20 2.39 -7.75
C ARG A 326 -20.36 1.13 -7.84
N GLU A 327 -19.72 0.88 -8.99
CA GLU A 327 -18.86 -0.29 -9.17
C GLU A 327 -17.71 -0.30 -8.16
N ALA A 328 -17.08 0.85 -7.91
CA ALA A 328 -16.04 0.98 -6.89
C ALA A 328 -16.58 0.69 -5.48
N MET A 329 -17.72 1.29 -5.09
CA MET A 329 -18.28 1.15 -3.75
C MET A 329 -18.77 -0.27 -3.43
N THR A 330 -19.07 -1.08 -4.44
CA THR A 330 -19.55 -2.47 -4.27
C THR A 330 -18.42 -3.50 -4.20
N ARG A 331 -17.15 -3.10 -4.39
CA ARG A 331 -16.01 -4.02 -4.29
C ARG A 331 -15.82 -4.47 -2.84
N ASP A 332 -15.60 -5.76 -2.71
CA ASP A 332 -15.34 -6.38 -1.41
C ASP A 332 -13.82 -6.45 -1.14
N PHE A 333 -13.39 -5.68 -0.16
CA PHE A 333 -12.01 -5.62 0.33
C PHE A 333 -11.89 -6.10 1.79
N ASP A 334 -12.84 -6.89 2.28
CA ASP A 334 -12.81 -7.40 3.65
C ASP A 334 -11.65 -8.37 3.88
N TRP A 335 -11.15 -8.39 5.11
CA TRP A 335 -10.06 -9.27 5.53
C TRP A 335 -10.39 -10.76 5.44
N THR A 336 -11.65 -11.16 5.34
CA THR A 336 -12.08 -12.57 5.28
C THR A 336 -11.42 -13.32 4.13
N HIS A 337 -11.31 -12.68 2.96
CA HIS A 337 -10.65 -13.28 1.79
C HIS A 337 -9.15 -13.46 2.01
N SER A 338 -8.49 -12.47 2.60
CA SER A 338 -7.06 -12.51 2.90
C SER A 338 -6.75 -13.55 3.98
N ALA A 339 -7.57 -13.61 5.02
CA ALA A 339 -7.43 -14.57 6.11
C ALA A 339 -7.49 -16.03 5.61
N ALA A 340 -8.40 -16.34 4.68
CA ALA A 340 -8.47 -17.67 4.07
C ALA A 340 -7.18 -18.04 3.32
N ARG A 341 -6.57 -17.07 2.60
CA ARG A 341 -5.29 -17.27 1.90
C ARG A 341 -4.12 -17.44 2.87
N TYR A 342 -4.10 -16.70 3.99
CA TYR A 342 -3.09 -16.89 5.04
C TYR A 342 -3.22 -18.26 5.71
N LEU A 343 -4.43 -18.75 5.97
CA LEU A 343 -4.65 -20.11 6.47
C LEU A 343 -4.09 -21.17 5.51
N ALA A 344 -4.31 -21.02 4.22
CA ALA A 344 -3.72 -21.91 3.21
C ALA A 344 -2.18 -21.84 3.20
N ALA A 345 -1.59 -20.66 3.36
CA ALA A 345 -0.14 -20.50 3.47
C ALA A 345 0.41 -21.19 4.74
N TYR A 346 -0.28 -21.08 5.88
CA TYR A 346 0.11 -21.79 7.11
C TYR A 346 0.04 -23.31 6.96
N GLN A 347 -1.02 -23.84 6.32
CA GLN A 347 -1.14 -25.28 6.02
C GLN A 347 0.01 -25.78 5.15
N ARG A 348 0.40 -25.02 4.13
CA ARG A 348 1.57 -25.33 3.29
C ARG A 348 2.89 -25.29 4.07
N ALA A 349 3.06 -24.31 4.94
CA ALA A 349 4.24 -24.23 5.81
C ALA A 349 4.32 -25.42 6.77
N LEU A 350 3.21 -25.87 7.33
CA LEU A 350 3.13 -27.04 8.20
C LEU A 350 3.39 -28.35 7.43
N ALA A 351 2.93 -28.46 6.20
CA ALA A 351 3.16 -29.64 5.36
C ALA A 351 4.63 -29.80 4.91
N ALA A 352 5.41 -28.73 4.98
CA ALA A 352 6.86 -28.74 4.70
C ALA A 352 7.69 -29.21 5.90
N ARG A 353 7.05 -29.53 7.05
CA ARG A 353 7.65 -30.01 8.31
C ARG A 353 7.29 -31.44 8.62
#